data_18f278b03faf262a685e179c8bf5aaf9
#
_entry.id   18f278b03faf262a685e179c8bf5aaf9
#
_cell.length_a   1.000
_cell.length_b   1.000
_cell.length_c   1.000
_cell.angle_alpha   90.00
_cell.angle_beta   90.00
_cell.angle_gamma   90.00
#
_symmetry.space_group_name_H-M   'P 1'
#
loop_
_entity.id
_entity.type
_entity.pdbx_description
1 polymer ?
#
loop_
_entity_poly.entity_id
_entity_poly.type
_entity_poly.pdbx_seq_one_letter_code
_entity_poly.pdbx_strand_id
1 'polypeptide(L)'
;MKYQPFFFLLFLMSFSLFSQEMISEIKPLKSEKWYGAFTAKAFCNTPLKDITFQPYLANEMKIDLRTNNKGNQAAPLLISNKGRFVWNDEPFAFEFKDGSLILYSEFKKIEAVTDGKTLRDAYLSAMKKYFPPSGKMPNELMFKMPQYNMWIELNYGQDQPKILKYGSDVISNNFPTGVFMIDDIWSKDYGNFDFDLGKFSDPKAMVDELHAKGFKVMLWLTPFVSPDSKEFEYLAKNNCLVLKKNTKNPALIKWWNGYSACLDLSKPQAVDWLRTKLTNLQATYGIDGFKFDAADFYFYSAESPVFPNEDTNTTGPIQAEMFGKLGAEFDFNEFRAGWKNGNQALAQRLQDKGYSWDELKLLVPDMLSAGLIGHPFTCPDMIGGGLLQNFENIDYKTFDQELMVRSAQIQALMPMMQFSVAPWRVLDEKHLNIVREAAQLHAKMGNQITELAKKATVDGEPIVRHLEYAFPNQGFESCDTQFMLGELYLVAPMLEKGFTRTVKLPEGNWLDDLGKTHSGGKTINIDVPLNRLPYFKKLN
;
A
#
# COMPACT_ATOMS: atom_id res chain seq x y z
N MET A 1 12.16 49.92 66.19
CA MET A 1 12.04 48.51 65.76
C MET A 1 11.64 48.49 64.30
N LYS A 2 12.59 48.16 63.42
CA LYS A 2 12.37 48.10 61.93
C LYS A 2 12.15 46.63 61.55
N TYR A 3 11.01 46.29 61.02
CA TYR A 3 10.76 44.96 60.45
C TYR A 3 11.27 44.95 58.98
N GLN A 4 12.17 44.04 58.66
CA GLN A 4 12.52 43.68 57.28
C GLN A 4 11.70 42.45 56.89
N PRO A 5 11.11 42.41 55.68
CA PRO A 5 10.48 41.19 55.16
C PRO A 5 11.53 40.34 54.47
N PHE A 6 11.60 39.06 54.86
CA PHE A 6 12.38 38.01 54.18
C PHE A 6 11.58 37.56 52.95
N PHE A 7 12.09 37.83 51.75
CA PHE A 7 11.58 37.27 50.51
C PHE A 7 12.19 35.85 50.33
N PHE A 8 11.36 34.83 50.43
CA PHE A 8 11.71 33.46 50.02
C PHE A 8 11.51 33.36 48.52
N LEU A 9 12.61 33.32 47.77
CA LEU A 9 12.61 33.02 46.31
C LEU A 9 12.49 31.50 46.16
N LEU A 10 11.28 31.01 45.83
CA LEU A 10 11.08 29.64 45.37
C LEU A 10 11.62 29.53 43.94
N PHE A 11 12.77 28.89 43.77
CA PHE A 11 13.29 28.43 42.50
C PHE A 11 12.45 27.21 42.05
N LEU A 12 11.47 27.41 41.22
CA LEU A 12 10.81 26.35 40.45
C LEU A 12 11.83 25.87 39.38
N MET A 13 12.58 24.83 39.71
CA MET A 13 13.30 24.06 38.70
C MET A 13 12.25 23.32 37.85
N SER A 14 11.95 23.84 36.66
CA SER A 14 11.30 23.08 35.63
C SER A 14 12.25 21.97 35.15
N PHE A 15 12.07 20.78 35.70
CA PHE A 15 12.64 19.57 35.10
C PHE A 15 11.93 19.34 33.76
N SER A 16 12.56 19.76 32.69
CA SER A 16 12.26 19.20 31.37
C SER A 16 12.72 17.74 31.43
N LEU A 17 11.75 16.83 31.59
CA LEU A 17 11.93 15.41 31.36
C LEU A 17 12.24 15.24 29.87
N PHE A 18 13.51 15.35 29.49
CA PHE A 18 13.97 14.75 28.25
C PHE A 18 13.83 13.23 28.46
N SER A 19 12.87 12.62 27.79
CA SER A 19 12.80 11.17 27.68
C SER A 19 14.13 10.68 27.10
N GLN A 20 14.91 9.98 27.91
CA GLN A 20 16.19 9.43 27.46
C GLN A 20 15.88 8.28 26.50
N GLU A 21 16.28 8.40 25.23
CA GLU A 21 16.11 7.36 24.23
C GLU A 21 16.72 6.04 24.75
N MET A 22 15.92 4.98 24.80
CA MET A 22 16.37 3.67 25.24
C MET A 22 16.93 2.90 24.03
N ILE A 23 18.14 2.41 24.20
CA ILE A 23 18.84 1.67 23.15
C ILE A 23 18.88 0.19 23.52
N SER A 24 18.53 -0.66 22.57
CA SER A 24 18.64 -2.12 22.65
C SER A 24 19.52 -2.65 21.53
N GLU A 25 20.38 -3.59 21.83
CA GLU A 25 21.21 -4.28 20.85
C GLU A 25 20.80 -5.75 20.76
N ILE A 26 20.53 -6.21 19.53
CA ILE A 26 20.24 -7.61 19.23
C ILE A 26 21.38 -8.14 18.37
N LYS A 27 22.19 -9.04 18.96
CA LYS A 27 23.29 -9.70 18.23
C LYS A 27 22.74 -10.71 17.23
N PRO A 28 23.26 -10.73 16.01
CA PRO A 28 22.79 -11.64 14.96
C PRO A 28 23.17 -13.08 15.27
N LEU A 29 22.34 -14.01 14.84
CA LEU A 29 22.67 -15.42 14.73
C LEU A 29 23.44 -15.68 13.43
N LYS A 30 24.10 -16.83 13.33
CA LYS A 30 24.83 -17.21 12.11
C LYS A 30 23.90 -17.20 10.90
N SER A 31 24.26 -16.44 9.88
CA SER A 31 23.50 -16.29 8.63
C SER A 31 22.07 -15.76 8.82
N GLU A 32 21.82 -15.02 9.89
CA GLU A 32 20.53 -14.40 10.13
C GLU A 32 20.28 -13.22 9.18
N LYS A 33 19.06 -13.14 8.69
CA LYS A 33 18.54 -12.07 7.85
C LYS A 33 17.24 -11.53 8.42
N TRP A 34 17.07 -10.22 8.42
CA TRP A 34 15.91 -9.51 8.96
C TRP A 34 15.09 -8.85 7.87
N TYR A 35 13.76 -8.84 8.07
CA TYR A 35 12.74 -8.33 7.17
C TYR A 35 11.68 -7.56 7.95
N GLY A 36 10.78 -6.84 7.28
CA GLY A 36 9.62 -6.21 7.90
C GLY A 36 9.73 -4.68 7.95
N ALA A 37 9.16 -4.07 8.96
CA ALA A 37 9.05 -2.66 9.23
C ALA A 37 8.18 -1.87 8.24
N PHE A 38 8.47 -1.83 6.96
CA PHE A 38 7.69 -1.07 5.98
C PHE A 38 7.72 -1.71 4.60
N THR A 39 6.80 -1.28 3.75
CA THR A 39 6.73 -1.64 2.33
C THR A 39 6.61 -0.39 1.49
N ALA A 40 7.09 -0.46 0.26
CA ALA A 40 7.10 0.63 -0.71
C ALA A 40 7.65 1.97 -0.17
N LYS A 41 8.47 2.61 -0.93
CA LYS A 41 9.01 3.92 -0.60
C LYS A 41 7.88 4.94 -0.55
N ALA A 42 7.73 5.67 0.56
CA ALA A 42 6.85 6.82 0.62
C ALA A 42 7.28 7.88 -0.41
N PHE A 43 6.32 8.70 -0.86
CA PHE A 43 6.56 9.74 -1.85
C PHE A 43 7.70 10.65 -1.39
N CYS A 44 8.89 10.41 -1.90
CA CYS A 44 10.08 11.23 -1.61
C CYS A 44 11.00 11.23 -2.83
N ASN A 45 11.65 12.36 -3.09
CA ASN A 45 12.63 12.54 -4.17
C ASN A 45 13.97 11.83 -3.90
N THR A 46 13.96 10.72 -3.16
CA THR A 46 15.16 9.97 -2.84
C THR A 46 15.55 9.10 -4.03
N PRO A 47 16.81 9.15 -4.50
CA PRO A 47 17.28 8.29 -5.58
C PRO A 47 17.06 6.77 -5.28
N LEU A 48 16.83 5.97 -6.32
CA LEU A 48 16.62 4.51 -6.20
C LEU A 48 17.74 3.80 -5.41
N LYS A 49 18.98 4.28 -5.54
CA LYS A 49 20.14 3.76 -4.79
C LYS A 49 20.01 3.84 -3.27
N ASP A 50 19.13 4.73 -2.77
CA ASP A 50 18.89 4.93 -1.34
C ASP A 50 17.65 4.15 -0.85
N ILE A 51 17.08 3.27 -1.70
CA ILE A 51 15.98 2.38 -1.32
C ILE A 51 16.56 1.23 -0.50
N THR A 52 16.01 1.03 0.67
CA THR A 52 16.36 -0.09 1.54
C THR A 52 15.60 -1.33 1.07
N PHE A 53 16.32 -2.30 0.48
CA PHE A 53 15.75 -3.58 0.10
C PHE A 53 15.80 -4.56 1.27
N GLN A 54 14.86 -5.49 1.30
CA GLN A 54 14.86 -6.60 2.24
C GLN A 54 15.44 -7.87 1.58
N PRO A 55 16.23 -8.68 2.30
CA PRO A 55 16.58 -8.52 3.72
C PRO A 55 17.52 -7.35 3.97
N TYR A 56 17.41 -6.74 5.15
CA TYR A 56 18.27 -5.65 5.56
C TYR A 56 19.73 -6.10 5.66
N LEU A 57 20.64 -5.24 5.21
CA LEU A 57 22.08 -5.46 5.25
C LEU A 57 22.69 -4.77 6.47
N ALA A 58 23.81 -5.29 6.96
CA ALA A 58 24.60 -4.61 7.98
C ALA A 58 25.12 -3.25 7.45
N ASN A 59 25.24 -2.26 8.34
CA ASN A 59 25.66 -0.89 8.05
C ASN A 59 24.69 -0.12 7.14
N GLU A 60 23.42 -0.43 7.22
CA GLU A 60 22.35 0.35 6.59
C GLU A 60 22.07 1.66 7.36
N MET A 61 21.38 2.54 6.66
CA MET A 61 20.90 3.80 7.24
C MET A 61 19.89 3.53 8.37
N LYS A 62 19.90 4.38 9.40
CA LYS A 62 18.90 4.39 10.46
C LYS A 62 17.51 4.66 9.86
N ILE A 63 16.55 3.79 10.17
CA ILE A 63 15.15 3.89 9.77
C ILE A 63 14.34 4.27 11.00
N ASP A 64 13.58 5.36 10.89
CA ASP A 64 12.75 5.86 11.98
C ASP A 64 11.26 5.73 11.64
N LEU A 65 10.57 4.79 12.29
CA LEU A 65 9.15 4.54 12.11
C LEU A 65 8.26 5.57 12.85
N ARG A 66 8.85 6.43 13.69
CA ARG A 66 8.14 7.46 14.46
C ARG A 66 7.75 8.65 13.59
N THR A 67 8.52 8.90 12.54
CA THR A 67 8.38 10.06 11.65
C THR A 67 8.06 9.61 10.23
N ASN A 68 8.68 10.20 9.24
CA ASN A 68 8.59 9.76 7.85
C ASN A 68 9.48 8.53 7.62
N ASN A 69 8.93 7.37 7.81
CA ASN A 69 9.60 6.07 7.72
C ASN A 69 9.99 5.61 6.31
N LYS A 70 9.90 6.48 5.31
CA LYS A 70 10.16 6.19 3.89
C LYS A 70 9.23 5.15 3.24
N GLY A 71 8.22 4.65 3.95
CA GLY A 71 7.25 3.68 3.45
C GLY A 71 5.81 4.20 3.52
N ASN A 72 4.95 3.77 2.59
CA ASN A 72 3.51 4.07 2.65
C ASN A 72 2.81 3.24 3.70
N GLN A 73 3.13 1.95 3.80
CA GLN A 73 2.60 1.06 4.82
C GLN A 73 3.74 0.63 5.72
N ALA A 74 3.49 0.64 7.01
CA ALA A 74 4.47 0.25 8.01
C ALA A 74 3.84 -0.46 9.21
N ALA A 75 4.65 -1.27 9.87
CA ALA A 75 4.30 -1.92 11.14
C ALA A 75 5.53 -1.92 12.06
N PRO A 76 5.35 -1.86 13.37
CA PRO A 76 6.45 -1.94 14.34
C PRO A 76 6.95 -3.38 14.50
N LEU A 77 7.24 -4.04 13.38
CA LEU A 77 7.55 -5.46 13.26
C LEU A 77 8.83 -5.67 12.47
N LEU A 78 9.79 -6.38 13.06
CA LEU A 78 10.89 -7.01 12.33
C LEU A 78 10.84 -8.52 12.54
N ILE A 79 11.07 -9.29 11.49
CA ILE A 79 11.07 -10.76 11.52
C ILE A 79 12.34 -11.32 10.91
N SER A 80 12.82 -12.45 11.40
CA SER A 80 14.09 -13.05 10.97
C SER A 80 13.90 -14.45 10.42
N ASN A 81 14.76 -14.84 9.45
CA ASN A 81 14.79 -16.20 8.92
C ASN A 81 15.31 -17.25 9.93
N LYS A 82 15.53 -16.85 11.19
CA LYS A 82 15.94 -17.76 12.31
C LYS A 82 14.85 -17.86 13.38
N GLY A 83 13.59 -17.58 13.04
CA GLY A 83 12.45 -17.73 13.95
C GLY A 83 12.42 -16.66 15.05
N ARG A 84 13.08 -15.53 14.86
CA ARG A 84 13.03 -14.40 15.80
C ARG A 84 12.21 -13.27 15.26
N PHE A 85 11.55 -12.51 16.15
CA PHE A 85 10.85 -11.29 15.77
C PHE A 85 10.98 -10.21 16.85
N VAL A 86 10.80 -8.97 16.42
CA VAL A 86 10.69 -7.77 17.25
C VAL A 86 9.31 -7.20 17.03
N TRP A 87 8.63 -6.81 18.08
CA TRP A 87 7.40 -6.03 18.07
C TRP A 87 7.43 -4.98 19.18
N ASN A 88 6.94 -3.78 18.85
CA ASN A 88 6.64 -2.77 19.85
C ASN A 88 5.30 -2.10 19.50
N ASP A 89 4.46 -1.83 20.49
CA ASP A 89 3.16 -1.19 20.22
C ASP A 89 3.30 0.25 19.74
N GLU A 90 4.35 0.92 20.22
CA GLU A 90 4.73 2.26 19.79
C GLU A 90 5.76 2.21 18.66
N PRO A 91 5.79 3.21 17.76
CA PRO A 91 6.82 3.30 16.73
C PRO A 91 8.21 3.38 17.36
N PHE A 92 9.20 2.82 16.67
CA PHE A 92 10.61 2.83 17.07
C PHE A 92 11.51 3.10 15.87
N ALA A 93 12.77 3.46 16.13
CA ALA A 93 13.77 3.50 15.08
C ALA A 93 14.71 2.30 15.18
N PHE A 94 15.33 1.93 14.06
CA PHE A 94 16.31 0.85 14.02
C PHE A 94 17.41 1.11 13.00
N GLU A 95 18.56 0.50 13.20
CA GLU A 95 19.67 0.43 12.24
C GLU A 95 20.41 -0.90 12.36
N PHE A 96 21.06 -1.29 11.28
CA PHE A 96 22.03 -2.38 11.31
C PHE A 96 23.43 -1.78 11.38
N LYS A 97 24.18 -2.12 12.43
CA LYS A 97 25.51 -1.59 12.65
C LYS A 97 26.43 -2.69 13.16
N ASP A 98 27.59 -2.84 12.53
CA ASP A 98 28.61 -3.84 12.89
C ASP A 98 28.06 -5.26 13.03
N GLY A 99 27.06 -5.59 12.19
CA GLY A 99 26.36 -6.87 12.20
C GLY A 99 25.25 -7.01 13.26
N SER A 100 25.10 -6.06 14.18
CA SER A 100 24.03 -6.03 15.19
C SER A 100 22.83 -5.24 14.69
N LEU A 101 21.64 -5.60 15.16
CA LEU A 101 20.41 -4.80 15.02
C LEU A 101 20.27 -3.92 16.27
N ILE A 102 20.36 -2.60 16.08
CA ILE A 102 20.21 -1.60 17.12
C ILE A 102 18.80 -1.01 17.05
N LEU A 103 18.09 -0.99 18.18
CA LEU A 103 16.73 -0.48 18.30
C LEU A 103 16.71 0.74 19.23
N TYR A 104 15.94 1.75 18.84
CA TYR A 104 15.79 3.01 19.56
C TYR A 104 14.32 3.23 19.91
N SER A 105 14.01 3.40 21.19
CA SER A 105 12.66 3.53 21.71
C SER A 105 12.59 4.62 22.79
N GLU A 106 11.43 5.28 22.91
CA GLU A 106 11.21 6.32 23.91
C GLU A 106 10.72 5.79 25.26
N PHE A 107 10.06 4.63 25.29
CA PHE A 107 9.30 4.19 26.45
C PHE A 107 9.86 2.95 27.14
N LYS A 108 10.43 2.01 26.40
CA LYS A 108 10.94 0.74 26.94
C LYS A 108 12.02 0.13 26.07
N LYS A 109 12.90 -0.67 26.66
CA LYS A 109 13.81 -1.52 25.88
C LYS A 109 13.01 -2.53 25.07
N ILE A 110 13.44 -2.75 23.82
CA ILE A 110 12.81 -3.69 22.90
C ILE A 110 13.71 -4.93 22.81
N GLU A 111 13.13 -6.10 22.95
CA GLU A 111 13.83 -7.38 22.87
C GLU A 111 13.30 -8.21 21.71
N ALA A 112 14.16 -9.06 21.16
CA ALA A 112 13.74 -10.05 20.18
C ALA A 112 13.14 -11.27 20.91
N VAL A 113 11.97 -11.68 20.44
CA VAL A 113 11.33 -12.94 20.85
C VAL A 113 11.82 -14.03 19.89
N THR A 114 12.18 -15.20 20.43
CA THR A 114 12.50 -16.39 19.61
C THR A 114 11.35 -17.37 19.73
N ASP A 115 10.68 -17.66 18.61
CA ASP A 115 9.60 -18.64 18.56
C ASP A 115 9.57 -19.28 17.16
N GLY A 116 10.26 -20.40 17.03
CA GLY A 116 10.45 -21.13 15.77
C GLY A 116 11.89 -21.13 15.24
N LYS A 117 12.04 -21.43 13.96
CA LYS A 117 13.36 -21.62 13.32
C LYS A 117 13.46 -20.99 11.93
N THR A 118 12.35 -20.51 11.37
CA THR A 118 12.24 -20.02 10.00
C THR A 118 11.59 -18.65 9.95
N LEU A 119 11.66 -17.99 8.80
CA LEU A 119 10.96 -16.72 8.55
C LEU A 119 9.44 -16.87 8.73
N ARG A 120 8.89 -18.00 8.27
CA ARG A 120 7.45 -18.29 8.43
C ARG A 120 7.06 -18.45 9.90
N ASP A 121 7.86 -19.17 10.69
CA ASP A 121 7.57 -19.34 12.11
C ASP A 121 7.56 -17.98 12.84
N ALA A 122 8.57 -17.14 12.59
CA ALA A 122 8.65 -15.79 13.16
C ALA A 122 7.42 -14.95 12.81
N TYR A 123 7.00 -14.97 11.54
CA TYR A 123 5.82 -14.25 11.08
C TYR A 123 4.54 -14.76 11.77
N LEU A 124 4.30 -16.07 11.74
CA LEU A 124 3.08 -16.67 12.30
C LEU A 124 2.99 -16.47 13.82
N SER A 125 4.12 -16.52 14.53
CA SER A 125 4.14 -16.25 15.95
C SER A 125 3.82 -14.80 16.27
N ALA A 126 4.45 -13.84 15.58
CA ALA A 126 4.15 -12.42 15.72
C ALA A 126 2.69 -12.12 15.36
N MET A 127 2.22 -12.68 14.25
CA MET A 127 0.87 -12.52 13.73
C MET A 127 -0.19 -12.96 14.76
N LYS A 128 -0.09 -14.17 15.29
CA LYS A 128 -1.05 -14.69 16.28
C LYS A 128 -1.14 -13.80 17.52
N LYS A 129 -0.04 -13.15 17.90
CA LYS A 129 0.03 -12.36 19.13
C LYS A 129 -0.41 -10.91 18.94
N TYR A 130 -0.08 -10.28 17.81
CA TYR A 130 -0.16 -8.83 17.67
C TYR A 130 -1.11 -8.35 16.56
N PHE A 131 -1.34 -9.15 15.53
CA PHE A 131 -2.21 -8.79 14.40
C PHE A 131 -2.93 -10.01 13.82
N PRO A 132 -3.72 -10.72 14.66
CA PRO A 132 -4.45 -11.91 14.20
C PRO A 132 -5.45 -11.55 13.11
N PRO A 133 -5.78 -12.52 12.23
CA PRO A 133 -6.77 -12.33 11.19
C PRO A 133 -8.12 -11.87 11.75
N SER A 134 -8.74 -10.92 11.07
CA SER A 134 -10.06 -10.40 11.47
C SER A 134 -11.25 -11.32 11.14
N GLY A 135 -11.01 -12.39 10.39
CA GLY A 135 -12.08 -13.23 9.82
C GLY A 135 -12.77 -12.62 8.60
N LYS A 136 -12.30 -11.44 8.14
CA LYS A 136 -12.89 -10.68 7.03
C LYS A 136 -11.85 -10.37 5.96
N MET A 137 -12.32 -10.10 4.74
CA MET A 137 -11.51 -9.60 3.63
C MET A 137 -12.30 -8.54 2.87
N PRO A 138 -11.64 -7.71 2.04
CA PRO A 138 -12.33 -6.87 1.05
C PRO A 138 -13.21 -7.71 0.12
N ASN A 139 -14.15 -7.07 -0.57
CA ASN A 139 -15.09 -7.77 -1.44
C ASN A 139 -14.37 -8.68 -2.47
N GLU A 140 -14.93 -9.88 -2.67
CA GLU A 140 -14.34 -10.90 -3.57
C GLU A 140 -14.10 -10.39 -5.00
N LEU A 141 -14.90 -9.45 -5.49
CA LEU A 141 -14.77 -8.91 -6.84
C LEU A 141 -13.40 -8.21 -7.05
N MET A 142 -12.85 -7.61 -5.99
CA MET A 142 -11.53 -6.94 -6.04
C MET A 142 -10.38 -7.91 -6.32
N PHE A 143 -10.57 -9.19 -6.01
CA PHE A 143 -9.60 -10.27 -6.28
C PHE A 143 -9.90 -11.02 -7.58
N LYS A 144 -11.18 -11.05 -7.99
CA LYS A 144 -11.63 -11.83 -9.14
C LYS A 144 -11.45 -11.12 -10.46
N MET A 145 -11.58 -9.80 -10.46
CA MET A 145 -11.66 -9.00 -11.67
C MET A 145 -10.74 -7.79 -11.62
N PRO A 146 -10.28 -7.28 -12.76
CA PRO A 146 -9.49 -6.05 -12.82
C PRO A 146 -10.24 -4.85 -12.25
N GLN A 147 -9.47 -3.88 -11.77
CA GLN A 147 -9.94 -2.60 -11.29
C GLN A 147 -9.54 -1.50 -12.29
N TYR A 148 -10.36 -0.47 -12.44
CA TYR A 148 -10.17 0.65 -13.36
C TYR A 148 -10.24 1.96 -12.59
N ASN A 149 -9.10 2.59 -12.39
CA ASN A 149 -8.94 3.83 -11.65
C ASN A 149 -8.83 5.00 -12.62
N MET A 150 -9.60 6.05 -12.45
CA MET A 150 -9.67 7.17 -13.40
C MET A 150 -8.54 8.19 -13.25
N TRP A 151 -7.59 7.97 -12.33
CA TRP A 151 -6.52 8.91 -12.05
C TRP A 151 -5.69 9.32 -13.29
N ILE A 152 -5.11 8.36 -13.99
CA ILE A 152 -4.22 8.67 -15.13
C ILE A 152 -5.00 9.07 -16.38
N GLU A 153 -6.08 8.36 -16.69
CA GLU A 153 -6.76 8.58 -17.98
C GLU A 153 -7.60 9.86 -17.99
N LEU A 154 -8.32 10.15 -16.92
CA LEU A 154 -9.22 11.30 -16.87
C LEU A 154 -8.69 12.42 -16.01
N ASN A 155 -7.85 12.11 -15.02
CA ASN A 155 -7.22 13.08 -14.12
C ASN A 155 -8.22 14.11 -13.57
N TYR A 156 -7.83 15.36 -13.49
CA TYR A 156 -8.68 16.48 -13.06
C TYR A 156 -9.75 16.86 -14.08
N GLY A 157 -9.72 16.29 -15.28
CA GLY A 157 -10.69 16.54 -16.36
C GLY A 157 -11.88 15.60 -16.35
N GLN A 158 -12.06 14.75 -15.34
CA GLN A 158 -13.18 13.81 -15.29
C GLN A 158 -14.54 14.51 -15.14
N ASP A 159 -15.54 13.96 -15.81
CA ASP A 159 -16.94 14.34 -15.78
C ASP A 159 -17.82 13.13 -16.10
N GLN A 160 -19.12 13.22 -15.87
CA GLN A 160 -20.03 12.10 -16.07
C GLN A 160 -19.98 11.49 -17.49
N PRO A 161 -19.98 12.27 -18.61
CA PRO A 161 -19.86 11.71 -19.96
C PRO A 161 -18.56 10.92 -20.18
N LYS A 162 -17.42 11.41 -19.70
CA LYS A 162 -16.12 10.73 -19.86
C LYS A 162 -16.04 9.45 -19.04
N ILE A 163 -16.58 9.46 -17.81
CA ILE A 163 -16.70 8.29 -16.95
C ILE A 163 -17.49 7.18 -17.66
N LEU A 164 -18.69 7.50 -18.16
CA LEU A 164 -19.55 6.54 -18.88
C LEU A 164 -18.90 6.05 -20.19
N LYS A 165 -18.20 6.95 -20.90
CA LYS A 165 -17.43 6.58 -22.08
C LYS A 165 -16.33 5.57 -21.73
N TYR A 166 -15.53 5.83 -20.70
CA TYR A 166 -14.45 4.91 -20.30
C TYR A 166 -15.02 3.53 -19.95
N GLY A 167 -16.10 3.46 -19.16
CA GLY A 167 -16.77 2.20 -18.84
C GLY A 167 -17.25 1.44 -20.09
N SER A 168 -17.74 2.16 -21.11
CA SER A 168 -18.13 1.59 -22.39
C SER A 168 -16.91 1.12 -23.22
N ASP A 169 -15.81 1.87 -23.17
CA ASP A 169 -14.55 1.53 -23.86
C ASP A 169 -13.90 0.26 -23.26
N VAL A 170 -13.95 0.04 -21.96
CA VAL A 170 -13.51 -1.23 -21.32
C VAL A 170 -14.20 -2.42 -21.98
N ILE A 171 -15.55 -2.35 -22.12
CA ILE A 171 -16.36 -3.43 -22.68
C ILE A 171 -16.07 -3.61 -24.18
N SER A 172 -16.05 -2.51 -24.95
CA SER A 172 -15.83 -2.57 -26.40
C SER A 172 -14.45 -3.08 -26.78
N ASN A 173 -13.46 -2.92 -25.90
CA ASN A 173 -12.13 -3.49 -26.04
C ASN A 173 -12.00 -4.92 -25.45
N ASN A 174 -13.10 -5.55 -25.04
CA ASN A 174 -13.15 -6.92 -24.49
C ASN A 174 -12.30 -7.13 -23.22
N PHE A 175 -12.17 -6.09 -22.39
CA PHE A 175 -11.62 -6.24 -21.04
C PHE A 175 -12.70 -6.71 -20.07
N PRO A 176 -12.36 -7.55 -19.07
CA PRO A 176 -13.32 -7.95 -18.04
C PRO A 176 -13.83 -6.75 -17.25
N THR A 177 -15.12 -6.69 -16.94
CA THR A 177 -15.68 -5.71 -16.02
C THR A 177 -15.32 -6.06 -14.57
N GLY A 178 -15.24 -5.07 -13.69
CA GLY A 178 -14.84 -5.27 -12.30
C GLY A 178 -15.13 -4.06 -11.43
N VAL A 179 -14.12 -3.49 -10.79
CA VAL A 179 -14.27 -2.29 -9.95
C VAL A 179 -13.89 -1.05 -10.72
N PHE A 180 -14.73 -0.02 -10.65
CA PHE A 180 -14.53 1.28 -11.28
C PHE A 180 -14.30 2.35 -10.20
N MET A 181 -13.15 3.02 -10.21
CA MET A 181 -12.79 4.03 -9.21
C MET A 181 -12.82 5.42 -9.84
N ILE A 182 -13.79 6.24 -9.44
CA ILE A 182 -13.84 7.66 -9.76
C ILE A 182 -12.84 8.35 -8.82
N ASP A 183 -11.78 8.90 -9.40
CA ASP A 183 -10.65 9.43 -8.63
C ASP A 183 -10.86 10.90 -8.24
N ASP A 184 -9.81 11.63 -7.89
CA ASP A 184 -9.80 12.97 -7.31
C ASP A 184 -10.72 13.98 -8.03
N ILE A 185 -11.20 15.00 -7.28
CA ILE A 185 -12.07 16.11 -7.72
C ILE A 185 -13.44 15.74 -8.31
N TRP A 186 -14.05 14.64 -7.87
CA TRP A 186 -15.46 14.35 -8.14
C TRP A 186 -16.40 15.24 -7.31
N SER A 187 -15.96 15.71 -6.13
CA SER A 187 -16.65 16.70 -5.31
C SER A 187 -16.12 18.11 -5.57
N LYS A 188 -16.91 19.12 -5.21
CA LYS A 188 -16.54 20.52 -5.41
C LYS A 188 -15.38 20.96 -4.53
N ASP A 189 -15.41 20.55 -3.26
CA ASP A 189 -14.43 20.90 -2.24
C ASP A 189 -14.03 19.64 -1.46
N TYR A 190 -12.79 19.58 -0.98
CA TYR A 190 -12.37 18.50 -0.10
C TYR A 190 -13.12 18.54 1.23
N GLY A 191 -13.62 17.40 1.68
CA GLY A 191 -14.44 17.28 2.88
C GLY A 191 -15.94 17.52 2.67
N ASN A 192 -16.36 18.02 1.50
CA ASN A 192 -17.77 18.19 1.20
C ASN A 192 -18.51 16.85 1.09
N PHE A 193 -17.91 15.85 0.44
CA PHE A 193 -18.46 14.51 0.21
C PHE A 193 -19.83 14.55 -0.46
N ASP A 194 -19.96 15.38 -1.51
CA ASP A 194 -21.08 15.38 -2.42
C ASP A 194 -20.59 15.66 -3.85
N PHE A 195 -21.29 15.15 -4.85
CA PHE A 195 -20.87 15.31 -6.24
C PHE A 195 -20.96 16.78 -6.68
N ASP A 196 -19.95 17.22 -7.43
CA ASP A 196 -20.03 18.48 -8.18
C ASP A 196 -21.02 18.32 -9.34
N LEU A 197 -22.23 18.83 -9.16
CA LEU A 197 -23.30 18.74 -10.17
C LEU A 197 -22.98 19.50 -11.47
N GLY A 198 -21.96 20.38 -11.46
CA GLY A 198 -21.44 21.00 -12.68
C GLY A 198 -20.69 20.01 -13.58
N LYS A 199 -20.11 18.97 -13.00
CA LYS A 199 -19.39 17.89 -13.71
C LYS A 199 -20.23 16.62 -13.83
N PHE A 200 -21.04 16.34 -12.83
CA PHE A 200 -21.85 15.12 -12.68
C PHE A 200 -23.32 15.54 -12.54
N SER A 201 -24.01 15.71 -13.66
CA SER A 201 -25.38 16.26 -13.69
C SER A 201 -26.42 15.32 -13.08
N ASP A 202 -26.19 14.01 -13.13
CA ASP A 202 -27.01 12.98 -12.48
C ASP A 202 -26.11 11.82 -12.00
N PRO A 203 -25.46 11.96 -10.82
CA PRO A 203 -24.55 10.95 -10.30
C PRO A 203 -25.22 9.59 -10.06
N LYS A 204 -26.50 9.60 -9.64
CA LYS A 204 -27.25 8.35 -9.40
C LYS A 204 -27.45 7.56 -10.69
N ALA A 205 -27.91 8.23 -11.75
CA ALA A 205 -28.08 7.59 -13.07
C ALA A 205 -26.74 7.09 -13.62
N MET A 206 -25.64 7.85 -13.43
CA MET A 206 -24.30 7.41 -13.83
C MET A 206 -23.88 6.11 -13.12
N VAL A 207 -24.07 6.03 -11.81
CA VAL A 207 -23.73 4.84 -11.03
C VAL A 207 -24.60 3.65 -11.44
N ASP A 208 -25.91 3.86 -11.63
CA ASP A 208 -26.82 2.82 -12.09
C ASP A 208 -26.44 2.28 -13.49
N GLU A 209 -26.01 3.16 -14.39
CA GLU A 209 -25.53 2.75 -15.71
C GLU A 209 -24.23 1.92 -15.64
N LEU A 210 -23.30 2.32 -14.77
CA LEU A 210 -22.07 1.53 -14.53
C LEU A 210 -22.39 0.16 -13.91
N HIS A 211 -23.33 0.11 -12.95
CA HIS A 211 -23.82 -1.16 -12.40
C HIS A 211 -24.47 -2.05 -13.47
N ALA A 212 -25.31 -1.47 -14.34
CA ALA A 212 -25.94 -2.21 -15.44
C ALA A 212 -24.89 -2.77 -16.43
N LYS A 213 -23.74 -2.12 -16.56
CA LYS A 213 -22.59 -2.59 -17.35
C LYS A 213 -21.74 -3.64 -16.63
N GLY A 214 -22.04 -3.97 -15.37
CA GLY A 214 -21.35 -4.98 -14.57
C GLY A 214 -20.15 -4.47 -13.74
N PHE A 215 -20.03 -3.16 -13.56
CA PHE A 215 -19.04 -2.58 -12.65
C PHE A 215 -19.58 -2.38 -11.24
N LYS A 216 -18.67 -2.37 -10.26
CA LYS A 216 -18.88 -1.80 -8.93
C LYS A 216 -18.15 -0.48 -8.84
N VAL A 217 -18.72 0.51 -8.15
CA VAL A 217 -18.25 1.89 -8.19
C VAL A 217 -17.68 2.31 -6.85
N MET A 218 -16.41 2.74 -6.84
CA MET A 218 -15.72 3.33 -5.69
C MET A 218 -15.44 4.80 -5.94
N LEU A 219 -15.43 5.60 -4.87
CA LEU A 219 -15.01 7.00 -4.89
C LEU A 219 -13.69 7.18 -4.14
N TRP A 220 -12.82 8.00 -4.70
CA TRP A 220 -11.62 8.47 -4.04
C TRP A 220 -11.94 9.47 -2.94
N LEU A 221 -11.23 9.45 -1.83
CA LEU A 221 -11.31 10.42 -0.77
C LEU A 221 -10.01 10.56 0.03
N THR A 222 -9.89 11.67 0.73
CA THR A 222 -8.81 11.94 1.69
C THR A 222 -9.40 12.41 3.02
N PRO A 223 -8.62 12.43 4.11
CA PRO A 223 -9.04 13.03 5.36
C PRO A 223 -8.96 14.56 5.36
N PHE A 224 -8.68 15.19 4.22
CA PHE A 224 -8.51 16.64 4.09
C PHE A 224 -9.84 17.37 3.91
N VAL A 225 -9.85 18.63 4.39
CA VAL A 225 -11.02 19.52 4.38
C VAL A 225 -10.59 20.91 3.91
N SER A 226 -11.25 21.41 2.88
CA SER A 226 -10.99 22.77 2.33
C SER A 226 -11.26 23.84 3.37
N PRO A 227 -10.32 24.78 3.63
CA PRO A 227 -10.45 25.76 4.72
C PRO A 227 -11.60 26.74 4.57
N ASP A 228 -12.07 26.97 3.36
CA ASP A 228 -13.16 27.88 2.99
C ASP A 228 -14.52 27.17 2.80
N SER A 229 -14.59 25.88 3.16
CA SER A 229 -15.82 25.10 3.12
C SER A 229 -16.67 25.25 4.39
N LYS A 230 -17.98 25.00 4.27
CA LYS A 230 -18.90 24.94 5.42
C LYS A 230 -18.53 23.81 6.38
N GLU A 231 -18.00 22.74 5.85
CA GLU A 231 -17.51 21.58 6.61
C GLU A 231 -16.38 21.99 7.54
N PHE A 232 -15.44 22.83 7.07
CA PHE A 232 -14.36 23.33 7.92
C PHE A 232 -14.87 24.09 9.14
N GLU A 233 -15.82 25.03 8.97
CA GLU A 233 -16.39 25.79 10.08
C GLU A 233 -17.05 24.88 11.11
N TYR A 234 -17.84 23.91 10.64
CA TYR A 234 -18.50 22.92 11.50
C TYR A 234 -17.48 22.07 12.27
N LEU A 235 -16.48 21.52 11.57
CA LEU A 235 -15.49 20.61 12.15
C LEU A 235 -14.54 21.33 13.13
N ALA A 236 -14.15 22.57 12.83
CA ALA A 236 -13.36 23.39 13.72
C ALA A 236 -14.12 23.70 15.03
N LYS A 237 -15.40 24.10 14.93
CA LYS A 237 -16.27 24.35 16.09
C LYS A 237 -16.45 23.11 16.98
N ASN A 238 -16.46 21.92 16.39
CA ASN A 238 -16.65 20.65 17.09
C ASN A 238 -15.32 19.97 17.48
N ASN A 239 -14.17 20.65 17.35
CA ASN A 239 -12.83 20.12 17.64
C ASN A 239 -12.50 18.81 16.90
N CYS A 240 -12.95 18.65 15.66
CA CYS A 240 -12.74 17.46 14.82
C CYS A 240 -11.51 17.55 13.91
N LEU A 241 -10.77 18.66 13.95
CA LEU A 241 -9.61 18.90 13.10
C LEU A 241 -8.30 18.70 13.87
N VAL A 242 -7.27 18.27 13.15
CA VAL A 242 -5.88 18.26 13.64
C VAL A 242 -5.47 19.69 13.95
N LEU A 243 -4.83 19.88 15.10
CA LEU A 243 -4.40 21.19 15.57
C LEU A 243 -2.90 21.39 15.40
N LYS A 244 -2.46 22.62 15.25
CA LYS A 244 -1.04 22.99 15.41
C LYS A 244 -0.60 22.66 16.82
N LYS A 245 0.60 22.10 16.95
CA LYS A 245 1.18 21.70 18.25
C LYS A 245 1.13 22.87 19.25
N ASN A 246 0.71 22.59 20.45
CA ASN A 246 0.61 23.55 21.55
C ASN A 246 -0.36 24.75 21.30
N THR A 247 -1.30 24.62 20.39
CA THR A 247 -2.34 25.63 20.11
C THR A 247 -3.73 25.02 20.07
N LYS A 248 -4.74 25.88 19.92
CA LYS A 248 -6.14 25.48 19.66
C LYS A 248 -6.53 25.74 18.20
N ASN A 249 -5.60 26.15 17.36
CA ASN A 249 -5.87 26.48 15.98
C ASN A 249 -5.75 25.25 15.08
N PRO A 250 -6.66 25.01 14.14
CA PRO A 250 -6.50 23.96 13.13
C PRO A 250 -5.17 24.11 12.38
N ALA A 251 -4.51 22.99 12.15
CA ALA A 251 -3.33 22.93 11.28
C ALA A 251 -3.79 22.97 9.81
N LEU A 252 -3.15 23.84 9.02
CA LEU A 252 -3.27 23.81 7.57
C LEU A 252 -2.09 23.03 7.01
N ILE A 253 -2.38 21.87 6.47
CA ILE A 253 -1.41 20.93 5.95
C ILE A 253 -1.21 21.18 4.47
N LYS A 254 0.03 21.39 4.05
CA LYS A 254 0.42 21.44 2.64
C LYS A 254 0.49 20.03 2.07
N TRP A 255 -0.13 19.83 0.93
CA TRP A 255 -0.13 18.57 0.19
C TRP A 255 -0.13 18.86 -1.33
N TRP A 256 -0.28 17.84 -2.19
CA TRP A 256 -0.18 18.04 -3.65
C TRP A 256 -1.27 18.94 -4.24
N ASN A 257 -2.44 19.05 -3.62
CA ASN A 257 -3.52 19.95 -4.05
C ASN A 257 -3.63 21.22 -3.20
N GLY A 258 -2.52 21.73 -2.64
CA GLY A 258 -2.46 23.00 -1.92
C GLY A 258 -2.45 22.85 -0.41
N TYR A 259 -3.31 23.63 0.29
CA TYR A 259 -3.40 23.63 1.74
C TYR A 259 -4.81 23.25 2.18
N SER A 260 -4.92 22.29 3.09
CA SER A 260 -6.19 21.87 3.68
C SER A 260 -6.05 21.63 5.17
N ALA A 261 -7.14 21.77 5.92
CA ALA A 261 -7.22 21.17 7.25
C ALA A 261 -7.32 19.64 7.12
N CYS A 262 -7.10 18.92 8.21
CA CYS A 262 -7.20 17.48 8.25
C CYS A 262 -8.12 17.04 9.39
N LEU A 263 -8.95 16.03 9.15
CA LEU A 263 -9.73 15.37 10.20
C LEU A 263 -8.80 14.75 11.24
N ASP A 264 -9.06 14.99 12.50
CA ASP A 264 -8.38 14.31 13.61
C ASP A 264 -9.07 12.96 13.89
N LEU A 265 -8.67 11.94 13.17
CA LEU A 265 -9.28 10.61 13.25
C LEU A 265 -8.97 9.87 14.58
N SER A 266 -8.16 10.45 15.46
CA SER A 266 -8.05 9.99 16.84
C SER A 266 -9.30 10.32 17.67
N LYS A 267 -10.18 11.19 17.17
CA LYS A 267 -11.40 11.64 17.84
C LYS A 267 -12.63 10.90 17.30
N PRO A 268 -13.40 10.23 18.16
CA PRO A 268 -14.61 9.52 17.74
C PRO A 268 -15.58 10.38 16.95
N GLN A 269 -15.75 11.67 17.31
CA GLN A 269 -16.65 12.58 16.62
C GLN A 269 -16.25 12.84 15.16
N ALA A 270 -14.95 12.95 14.87
CA ALA A 270 -14.44 13.11 13.51
C ALA A 270 -14.65 11.83 12.69
N VAL A 271 -14.41 10.68 13.30
CA VAL A 271 -14.64 9.35 12.68
C VAL A 271 -16.13 9.16 12.37
N ASP A 272 -17.02 9.46 13.32
CA ASP A 272 -18.48 9.31 13.15
C ASP A 272 -19.02 10.28 12.09
N TRP A 273 -18.49 11.49 12.03
CA TRP A 273 -18.84 12.46 11.00
C TRP A 273 -18.46 11.94 9.61
N LEU A 274 -17.21 11.48 9.43
CA LEU A 274 -16.75 10.93 8.14
C LEU A 274 -17.56 9.68 7.76
N ARG A 275 -17.74 8.73 8.70
CA ARG A 275 -18.57 7.54 8.49
C ARG A 275 -19.96 7.89 7.99
N THR A 276 -20.61 8.92 8.61
CA THR A 276 -21.93 9.38 8.20
C THR A 276 -21.93 9.93 6.77
N LYS A 277 -20.91 10.72 6.40
CA LYS A 277 -20.78 11.22 5.02
C LYS A 277 -20.66 10.07 4.01
N LEU A 278 -19.83 9.08 4.31
CA LEU A 278 -19.58 7.93 3.41
C LEU A 278 -20.81 7.03 3.28
N THR A 279 -21.50 6.72 4.37
CA THR A 279 -22.74 5.94 4.32
C THR A 279 -23.86 6.66 3.58
N ASN A 280 -23.91 8.00 3.67
CA ASN A 280 -24.87 8.79 2.89
C ASN A 280 -24.59 8.72 1.38
N LEU A 281 -23.32 8.73 0.95
CA LEU A 281 -22.95 8.54 -0.46
C LEU A 281 -23.42 7.16 -0.98
N GLN A 282 -23.23 6.10 -0.18
CA GLN A 282 -23.74 4.77 -0.51
C GLN A 282 -25.27 4.76 -0.63
N ALA A 283 -25.97 5.34 0.34
CA ALA A 283 -27.43 5.35 0.36
C ALA A 283 -28.04 6.21 -0.76
N THR A 284 -27.42 7.36 -1.07
CA THR A 284 -27.95 8.32 -2.04
C THR A 284 -27.65 7.91 -3.48
N TYR A 285 -26.43 7.52 -3.76
CA TYR A 285 -25.96 7.30 -5.13
C TYR A 285 -25.72 5.84 -5.49
N GLY A 286 -25.71 4.94 -4.51
CA GLY A 286 -25.42 3.53 -4.72
C GLY A 286 -23.93 3.22 -4.84
N ILE A 287 -23.05 4.07 -4.30
CA ILE A 287 -21.61 3.83 -4.26
C ILE A 287 -21.31 2.56 -3.48
N ASP A 288 -20.45 1.69 -4.03
CA ASP A 288 -20.12 0.41 -3.40
C ASP A 288 -19.01 0.54 -2.35
N GLY A 289 -18.09 1.49 -2.50
CA GLY A 289 -16.99 1.70 -1.55
C GLY A 289 -16.06 2.86 -1.88
N PHE A 290 -14.85 2.85 -1.30
CA PHE A 290 -14.00 4.03 -1.28
C PHE A 290 -12.51 3.71 -1.39
N LYS A 291 -11.77 4.56 -2.13
CA LYS A 291 -10.32 4.64 -2.12
C LYS A 291 -9.90 5.69 -1.10
N PHE A 292 -9.33 5.23 0.01
CA PHE A 292 -8.83 6.05 1.12
C PHE A 292 -7.39 6.46 0.82
N ASP A 293 -7.20 7.67 0.31
CA ASP A 293 -5.90 8.17 -0.13
C ASP A 293 -5.33 9.19 0.85
N ALA A 294 -4.09 9.59 0.66
CA ALA A 294 -3.31 10.41 1.57
C ALA A 294 -3.12 9.74 2.95
N ALA A 295 -3.18 10.50 4.04
CA ALA A 295 -2.87 10.07 5.40
C ALA A 295 -1.42 9.58 5.59
N ASP A 296 -0.52 9.89 4.65
CA ASP A 296 0.91 9.60 4.77
C ASP A 296 1.51 10.30 6.00
N PHE A 297 2.47 9.64 6.65
CA PHE A 297 3.05 10.10 7.92
C PHE A 297 3.68 11.49 7.82
N TYR A 298 4.27 11.80 6.68
CA TYR A 298 4.99 13.06 6.46
C TYR A 298 4.09 14.32 6.44
N PHE A 299 2.77 14.18 6.39
CA PHE A 299 1.89 15.35 6.44
C PHE A 299 1.84 16.04 7.82
N TYR A 300 2.21 15.35 8.88
CA TYR A 300 1.97 15.77 10.27
C TYR A 300 3.22 16.31 10.99
N SER A 301 4.30 16.58 10.28
CA SER A 301 5.59 16.98 10.85
C SER A 301 6.31 18.05 10.05
N ALA A 302 7.04 18.92 10.73
CA ALA A 302 7.97 19.88 10.13
C ALA A 302 9.18 19.20 9.45
N GLU A 303 9.49 17.98 9.83
CA GLU A 303 10.61 17.20 9.28
C GLU A 303 10.29 16.53 7.94
N SER A 304 9.11 16.80 7.37
CA SER A 304 8.72 16.22 6.07
C SER A 304 9.66 16.66 4.95
N PRO A 305 10.24 15.73 4.19
CA PRO A 305 11.13 16.07 3.10
C PRO A 305 10.39 16.52 1.82
N VAL A 306 9.09 16.27 1.72
CA VAL A 306 8.28 16.56 0.53
C VAL A 306 7.40 17.79 0.73
N PHE A 307 6.66 17.79 1.83
CA PHE A 307 5.75 18.87 2.22
C PHE A 307 6.07 19.28 3.66
N PRO A 308 7.04 20.17 3.88
CA PRO A 308 7.34 20.65 5.22
C PRO A 308 6.11 21.38 5.79
N ASN A 309 5.58 20.82 6.86
CA ASN A 309 4.40 21.34 7.56
C ASN A 309 4.80 21.76 8.98
N GLU A 310 3.96 22.54 9.65
CA GLU A 310 4.12 22.79 11.08
C GLU A 310 3.84 21.50 11.87
N ASP A 311 4.50 21.33 13.01
CA ASP A 311 4.23 20.23 13.92
C ASP A 311 2.77 20.26 14.38
N THR A 312 2.17 19.08 14.44
CA THR A 312 0.77 18.91 14.85
C THR A 312 0.66 18.28 16.23
N ASN A 313 -0.56 18.29 16.78
CA ASN A 313 -0.90 17.61 18.04
C ASN A 313 -1.11 16.10 17.89
N THR A 314 -0.91 15.56 16.71
CA THR A 314 -1.04 14.13 16.37
C THR A 314 0.18 13.64 15.60
N THR A 315 0.25 12.36 15.30
CA THR A 315 1.32 11.75 14.51
C THR A 315 0.76 10.99 13.32
N GLY A 316 1.58 10.85 12.26
CA GLY A 316 1.22 10.08 11.08
C GLY A 316 0.78 8.64 11.38
N PRO A 317 1.52 7.88 12.22
CA PRO A 317 1.10 6.54 12.63
C PRO A 317 -0.32 6.48 13.22
N ILE A 318 -0.67 7.39 14.13
CA ILE A 318 -2.02 7.44 14.73
C ILE A 318 -3.08 7.69 13.67
N GLN A 319 -2.89 8.68 12.81
CA GLN A 319 -3.86 9.04 11.79
C GLN A 319 -4.04 7.94 10.75
N ALA A 320 -2.95 7.32 10.27
CA ALA A 320 -3.01 6.21 9.33
C ALA A 320 -3.68 4.96 9.93
N GLU A 321 -3.40 4.64 11.21
CA GLU A 321 -4.06 3.52 11.90
C GLU A 321 -5.57 3.73 12.00
N MET A 322 -6.02 4.93 12.39
CA MET A 322 -7.44 5.24 12.55
C MET A 322 -8.17 5.31 11.21
N PHE A 323 -7.52 5.86 10.17
CA PHE A 323 -8.07 5.87 8.82
C PHE A 323 -8.29 4.46 8.28
N GLY A 324 -7.31 3.57 8.47
CA GLY A 324 -7.43 2.16 8.14
C GLY A 324 -8.57 1.46 8.89
N LYS A 325 -8.70 1.69 10.21
CA LYS A 325 -9.79 1.11 11.01
C LYS A 325 -11.18 1.53 10.51
N LEU A 326 -11.36 2.80 10.15
CA LEU A 326 -12.61 3.28 9.58
C LEU A 326 -12.90 2.61 8.23
N GLY A 327 -11.92 2.58 7.35
CA GLY A 327 -12.14 2.06 6.01
C GLY A 327 -12.37 0.56 5.96
N ALA A 328 -11.88 -0.21 6.93
CA ALA A 328 -12.18 -1.65 7.07
C ALA A 328 -13.66 -1.95 7.37
N GLU A 329 -14.47 -0.92 7.64
CA GLU A 329 -15.93 -1.05 7.79
C GLU A 329 -16.65 -1.16 6.43
N PHE A 330 -15.97 -0.83 5.32
CA PHE A 330 -16.52 -0.86 3.96
C PHE A 330 -15.97 -2.06 3.18
N ASP A 331 -16.83 -2.83 2.54
CA ASP A 331 -16.47 -4.05 1.81
C ASP A 331 -15.56 -3.77 0.61
N PHE A 332 -15.80 -2.68 -0.10
CA PHE A 332 -14.90 -2.18 -1.15
C PHE A 332 -14.07 -1.04 -0.58
N ASN A 333 -12.78 -1.29 -0.39
CA ASN A 333 -11.86 -0.30 0.13
C ASN A 333 -10.48 -0.43 -0.51
N GLU A 334 -9.74 0.67 -0.59
CA GLU A 334 -8.35 0.70 -1.02
C GLU A 334 -7.60 1.76 -0.22
N PHE A 335 -6.38 1.45 0.22
CA PHE A 335 -5.53 2.33 1.03
C PHE A 335 -4.16 2.49 0.44
N ARG A 336 -3.61 3.71 0.51
CA ARG A 336 -2.20 3.97 0.21
C ARG A 336 -1.33 3.95 1.45
N ALA A 337 -1.69 4.71 2.46
CA ALA A 337 -0.96 4.79 3.72
C ALA A 337 -1.52 3.82 4.76
N GLY A 338 -0.67 3.28 5.62
CA GLY A 338 -1.09 2.38 6.69
C GLY A 338 -0.07 2.26 7.80
N TRP A 339 -0.58 2.15 9.02
CA TRP A 339 0.21 1.81 10.20
C TRP A 339 -0.47 0.68 10.95
N LYS A 340 0.28 -0.38 11.26
CA LYS A 340 -0.30 -1.60 11.84
C LYS A 340 -1.43 -2.16 10.95
N ASN A 341 -2.58 -2.45 11.51
CA ASN A 341 -3.76 -2.99 10.82
C ASN A 341 -3.50 -4.25 9.99
N GLY A 342 -2.44 -5.00 10.32
CA GLY A 342 -2.15 -6.27 9.67
C GLY A 342 -3.33 -7.24 9.79
N ASN A 343 -3.60 -8.02 8.73
CA ASN A 343 -4.68 -9.01 8.64
C ASN A 343 -6.11 -8.47 8.89
N GLN A 344 -6.29 -7.16 8.76
CA GLN A 344 -7.62 -6.56 8.68
C GLN A 344 -8.14 -6.60 7.22
N ALA A 345 -9.44 -6.37 7.03
CA ALA A 345 -10.08 -6.38 5.71
C ALA A 345 -9.75 -5.11 4.91
N LEU A 346 -8.47 -4.89 4.61
CA LEU A 346 -7.95 -3.71 3.93
C LEU A 346 -7.23 -4.10 2.64
N ALA A 347 -7.64 -3.53 1.51
CA ALA A 347 -6.89 -3.60 0.27
C ALA A 347 -5.76 -2.56 0.31
N GLN A 348 -4.53 -3.00 0.49
CA GLN A 348 -3.34 -2.13 0.54
C GLN A 348 -2.78 -1.95 -0.87
N ARG A 349 -2.93 -0.76 -1.46
CA ARG A 349 -2.27 -0.40 -2.71
C ARG A 349 -0.88 0.15 -2.41
N LEU A 350 0.10 -0.38 -3.11
CA LEU A 350 1.47 0.13 -3.04
C LEU A 350 1.55 1.55 -3.64
N GLN A 351 2.63 2.25 -3.32
CA GLN A 351 2.89 3.60 -3.81
C GLN A 351 2.89 3.68 -5.34
N ASP A 352 2.45 4.83 -5.85
CA ASP A 352 2.56 5.21 -7.26
C ASP A 352 4.01 5.11 -7.76
N LYS A 353 4.20 4.35 -8.83
CA LYS A 353 5.49 4.15 -9.48
C LYS A 353 5.56 4.93 -10.79
N GLY A 354 6.79 5.24 -11.19
CA GLY A 354 7.05 5.82 -12.49
C GLY A 354 7.01 4.78 -13.62
N TYR A 355 6.80 5.26 -14.86
CA TYR A 355 6.85 4.43 -16.05
C TYR A 355 8.30 4.16 -16.47
N SER A 356 8.94 3.24 -15.78
CA SER A 356 10.31 2.81 -16.08
C SER A 356 10.57 1.36 -15.65
N TRP A 357 11.57 0.73 -16.28
CA TRP A 357 12.00 -0.62 -15.91
C TRP A 357 12.54 -0.70 -14.48
N ASP A 358 13.18 0.36 -13.99
CA ASP A 358 13.69 0.40 -12.62
C ASP A 358 12.57 0.46 -11.59
N GLU A 359 11.50 1.20 -11.87
CA GLU A 359 10.31 1.23 -11.01
C GLU A 359 9.51 -0.09 -11.10
N LEU A 360 9.47 -0.73 -12.28
CA LEU A 360 8.84 -2.04 -12.44
C LEU A 360 9.53 -3.12 -11.59
N LYS A 361 10.84 -3.07 -11.44
CA LYS A 361 11.62 -3.99 -10.59
C LYS A 361 11.20 -3.93 -9.12
N LEU A 362 10.65 -2.80 -8.66
CA LEU A 362 10.23 -2.63 -7.26
C LEU A 362 8.90 -3.32 -6.94
N LEU A 363 8.09 -3.69 -7.93
CA LEU A 363 6.78 -4.29 -7.68
C LEU A 363 6.87 -5.59 -6.87
N VAL A 364 7.76 -6.50 -7.24
CA VAL A 364 7.87 -7.79 -6.55
C VAL A 364 8.39 -7.63 -5.12
N PRO A 365 9.54 -6.96 -4.86
CA PRO A 365 10.01 -6.78 -3.49
C PRO A 365 9.04 -6.01 -2.59
N ASP A 366 8.32 -5.03 -3.11
CA ASP A 366 7.31 -4.28 -2.34
C ASP A 366 6.13 -5.19 -1.96
N MET A 367 5.64 -6.02 -2.88
CA MET A 367 4.58 -6.99 -2.60
C MET A 367 5.00 -8.05 -1.57
N LEU A 368 6.24 -8.52 -1.65
CA LEU A 368 6.81 -9.45 -0.69
C LEU A 368 6.90 -8.82 0.71
N SER A 369 7.35 -7.57 0.78
CA SER A 369 7.45 -6.82 2.03
C SER A 369 6.07 -6.57 2.64
N ALA A 370 5.06 -6.22 1.84
CA ALA A 370 3.69 -6.03 2.30
C ALA A 370 3.13 -7.30 2.96
N GLY A 371 3.35 -8.46 2.35
CA GLY A 371 2.97 -9.75 2.94
C GLY A 371 3.65 -9.99 4.29
N LEU A 372 4.94 -9.68 4.41
CA LEU A 372 5.72 -9.90 5.63
C LEU A 372 5.39 -8.94 6.78
N ILE A 373 4.68 -7.84 6.54
CA ILE A 373 4.16 -6.95 7.60
C ILE A 373 2.66 -7.11 7.85
N GLY A 374 2.06 -8.18 7.31
CA GLY A 374 0.67 -8.56 7.61
C GLY A 374 -0.38 -8.04 6.64
N HIS A 375 -0.03 -7.65 5.41
CA HIS A 375 -0.99 -7.22 4.39
C HIS A 375 -1.17 -8.27 3.29
N PRO A 376 -2.07 -9.26 3.46
CA PRO A 376 -2.32 -10.28 2.46
C PRO A 376 -3.13 -9.75 1.26
N PHE A 377 -3.98 -8.73 1.48
CA PHE A 377 -4.90 -8.19 0.49
C PHE A 377 -4.27 -6.95 -0.18
N THR A 378 -3.29 -7.19 -1.05
CA THR A 378 -2.47 -6.10 -1.60
C THR A 378 -2.70 -5.90 -3.09
N CYS A 379 -2.86 -4.64 -3.50
CA CYS A 379 -2.83 -4.18 -4.87
C CYS A 379 -1.42 -3.65 -5.20
N PRO A 380 -0.76 -4.12 -6.27
CA PRO A 380 0.65 -3.77 -6.52
C PRO A 380 0.88 -2.32 -6.95
N ASP A 381 -0.03 -1.65 -7.53
CA ASP A 381 -0.09 -0.32 -8.11
C ASP A 381 -0.89 -0.37 -9.42
N MET A 382 -1.05 0.77 -10.08
CA MET A 382 -1.65 0.84 -11.40
C MET A 382 -0.69 0.29 -12.47
N ILE A 383 -1.22 -0.40 -13.47
CA ILE A 383 -0.45 -0.92 -14.60
C ILE A 383 0.21 0.24 -15.35
N GLY A 384 1.53 0.17 -15.50
CA GLY A 384 2.35 1.25 -16.03
C GLY A 384 2.77 2.29 -14.98
N GLY A 385 2.26 2.19 -13.74
CA GLY A 385 2.53 3.11 -12.64
C GLY A 385 1.50 4.22 -12.48
N GLY A 386 1.55 4.92 -11.36
CA GLY A 386 0.60 5.95 -10.96
C GLY A 386 1.07 7.39 -11.14
N LEU A 387 2.28 7.63 -11.64
CA LEU A 387 2.79 8.98 -11.86
C LEU A 387 2.22 9.59 -13.14
N LEU A 388 1.27 10.52 -12.98
CA LEU A 388 0.54 11.20 -14.03
C LEU A 388 1.46 11.78 -15.12
N GLN A 389 2.57 12.39 -14.74
CA GLN A 389 3.51 13.07 -15.65
C GLN A 389 4.06 12.13 -16.74
N ASN A 390 4.06 10.83 -16.50
CA ASN A 390 4.50 9.85 -17.50
C ASN A 390 3.51 9.67 -18.66
N PHE A 391 2.24 10.12 -18.49
CA PHE A 391 1.15 9.86 -19.44
C PHE A 391 0.46 11.11 -19.98
N GLU A 392 0.84 12.32 -19.53
CA GLU A 392 0.23 13.58 -19.99
C GLU A 392 0.63 13.95 -21.43
N ASN A 393 1.89 13.75 -21.78
CA ASN A 393 2.46 14.15 -23.09
C ASN A 393 3.23 12.98 -23.71
N ILE A 394 2.54 11.89 -24.02
CA ILE A 394 3.16 10.68 -24.59
C ILE A 394 3.68 10.97 -26.00
N ASP A 395 4.97 10.76 -26.21
CA ASP A 395 5.52 10.57 -27.55
C ASP A 395 5.33 9.09 -27.95
N TYR A 396 4.33 8.81 -28.75
CA TYR A 396 3.99 7.45 -29.20
C TYR A 396 5.10 6.77 -30.02
N LYS A 397 6.09 7.52 -30.52
CA LYS A 397 7.23 6.94 -31.24
C LYS A 397 8.26 6.31 -30.32
N THR A 398 8.36 6.83 -29.10
CA THR A 398 9.33 6.40 -28.10
C THR A 398 8.71 5.69 -26.89
N PHE A 399 7.37 5.63 -26.84
CA PHE A 399 6.63 4.95 -25.77
C PHE A 399 6.97 3.46 -25.73
N ASP A 400 7.50 2.98 -24.61
CA ASP A 400 7.94 1.59 -24.44
C ASP A 400 6.75 0.65 -24.17
N GLN A 401 6.06 0.21 -25.24
CA GLN A 401 4.90 -0.67 -25.13
C GLN A 401 5.21 -2.03 -24.48
N GLU A 402 6.46 -2.52 -24.58
CA GLU A 402 6.88 -3.75 -23.87
C GLU A 402 6.79 -3.56 -22.35
N LEU A 403 7.19 -2.40 -21.83
CA LEU A 403 7.09 -2.10 -20.39
C LEU A 403 5.63 -2.18 -19.91
N MET A 404 4.67 -1.63 -20.67
CA MET A 404 3.24 -1.72 -20.35
C MET A 404 2.76 -3.18 -20.32
N VAL A 405 3.14 -3.97 -21.31
CA VAL A 405 2.82 -5.40 -21.37
C VAL A 405 3.36 -6.13 -20.16
N ARG A 406 4.65 -5.93 -19.82
CA ARG A 406 5.27 -6.62 -18.68
C ARG A 406 4.65 -6.18 -17.36
N SER A 407 4.29 -4.91 -17.21
CA SER A 407 3.56 -4.41 -16.04
C SER A 407 2.19 -5.12 -15.87
N ALA A 408 1.42 -5.27 -16.95
CA ALA A 408 0.16 -6.01 -16.91
C ALA A 408 0.36 -7.49 -16.59
N GLN A 409 1.37 -8.13 -17.16
CA GLN A 409 1.69 -9.54 -16.92
C GLN A 409 2.05 -9.81 -15.46
N ILE A 410 2.89 -8.97 -14.83
CA ILE A 410 3.25 -9.12 -13.40
C ILE A 410 1.99 -9.12 -12.52
N GLN A 411 1.07 -8.19 -12.78
CA GLN A 411 -0.14 -8.04 -11.99
C GLN A 411 -1.18 -9.15 -12.23
N ALA A 412 -1.14 -9.83 -13.36
CA ALA A 412 -2.12 -10.87 -13.70
C ALA A 412 -2.18 -12.02 -12.68
N LEU A 413 -1.08 -12.31 -11.98
CA LEU A 413 -0.98 -13.35 -10.94
C LEU A 413 -0.65 -12.75 -9.55
N MET A 414 -1.10 -11.53 -9.29
CA MET A 414 -1.12 -10.90 -7.97
C MET A 414 -2.54 -10.86 -7.40
N PRO A 415 -2.72 -10.57 -6.10
CA PRO A 415 -4.04 -10.58 -5.47
C PRO A 415 -5.05 -9.64 -6.15
N MET A 416 -4.59 -8.49 -6.63
CA MET A 416 -5.41 -7.51 -7.34
C MET A 416 -4.66 -7.02 -8.57
N MET A 417 -5.41 -6.53 -9.57
CA MET A 417 -4.90 -5.98 -10.82
C MET A 417 -5.60 -4.66 -11.11
N GLN A 418 -4.87 -3.56 -11.30
CA GLN A 418 -5.46 -2.25 -11.46
C GLN A 418 -4.94 -1.52 -12.69
N PHE A 419 -5.85 -1.06 -13.55
CA PHE A 419 -5.59 -0.15 -14.67
C PHE A 419 -5.87 1.29 -14.26
N SER A 420 -5.14 2.24 -14.84
CA SER A 420 -5.47 3.65 -14.74
C SER A 420 -5.38 4.33 -16.10
N VAL A 421 -4.25 4.22 -16.81
CA VAL A 421 -4.20 4.59 -18.21
C VAL A 421 -5.02 3.62 -19.06
N ALA A 422 -5.75 4.13 -20.04
CA ALA A 422 -6.50 3.29 -20.99
C ALA A 422 -5.53 2.58 -21.95
N PRO A 423 -5.40 1.24 -21.90
CA PRO A 423 -4.44 0.52 -22.74
C PRO A 423 -4.68 0.75 -24.25
N TRP A 424 -5.94 0.85 -24.65
CA TRP A 424 -6.35 1.09 -26.05
C TRP A 424 -5.99 2.48 -26.58
N ARG A 425 -5.62 3.43 -25.70
CA ARG A 425 -5.12 4.76 -26.10
C ARG A 425 -3.63 4.74 -26.39
N VAL A 426 -2.86 3.92 -25.67
CA VAL A 426 -1.38 4.01 -25.66
C VAL A 426 -0.69 2.87 -26.38
N LEU A 427 -1.41 1.78 -26.70
CA LEU A 427 -0.84 0.57 -27.30
C LEU A 427 -1.34 0.37 -28.73
N ASP A 428 -0.48 -0.20 -29.59
CA ASP A 428 -0.93 -0.78 -30.85
C ASP A 428 -1.71 -2.09 -30.60
N GLU A 429 -2.38 -2.59 -31.62
CA GLU A 429 -3.26 -3.76 -31.52
C GLU A 429 -2.55 -5.02 -31.01
N LYS A 430 -1.28 -5.23 -31.40
CA LYS A 430 -0.50 -6.38 -30.95
C LYS A 430 -0.25 -6.35 -29.45
N HIS A 431 0.21 -5.22 -28.91
CA HIS A 431 0.50 -5.05 -27.49
C HIS A 431 -0.80 -4.98 -26.66
N LEU A 432 -1.84 -4.35 -27.20
CA LEU A 432 -3.17 -4.30 -26.58
C LEU A 432 -3.77 -5.70 -26.39
N ASN A 433 -3.65 -6.58 -27.40
CA ASN A 433 -4.10 -7.97 -27.30
C ASN A 433 -3.40 -8.71 -26.14
N ILE A 434 -2.10 -8.53 -25.97
CA ILE A 434 -1.36 -9.20 -24.89
C ILE A 434 -1.79 -8.66 -23.51
N VAL A 435 -1.99 -7.35 -23.38
CA VAL A 435 -2.48 -6.76 -22.11
C VAL A 435 -3.91 -7.24 -21.80
N ARG A 436 -4.77 -7.37 -22.81
CA ARG A 436 -6.11 -7.97 -22.67
C ARG A 436 -6.03 -9.43 -22.21
N GLU A 437 -5.14 -10.24 -22.78
CA GLU A 437 -4.89 -11.62 -22.36
C GLU A 437 -4.41 -11.68 -20.90
N ALA A 438 -3.58 -10.73 -20.45
CA ALA A 438 -3.16 -10.65 -19.04
C ALA A 438 -4.35 -10.34 -18.11
N ALA A 439 -5.25 -9.43 -18.49
CA ALA A 439 -6.48 -9.15 -17.73
C ALA A 439 -7.43 -10.36 -17.69
N GLN A 440 -7.55 -11.09 -18.80
CA GLN A 440 -8.34 -12.32 -18.87
C GLN A 440 -7.70 -13.47 -18.05
N LEU A 441 -6.35 -13.54 -18.01
CA LEU A 441 -5.65 -14.49 -17.14
C LEU A 441 -5.96 -14.19 -15.66
N HIS A 442 -5.93 -12.92 -15.25
CA HIS A 442 -6.31 -12.54 -13.88
C HIS A 442 -7.74 -12.99 -13.56
N ALA A 443 -8.71 -12.69 -14.41
CA ALA A 443 -10.10 -13.12 -14.23
C ALA A 443 -10.25 -14.66 -14.20
N LYS A 444 -9.50 -15.39 -15.04
CA LYS A 444 -9.46 -16.86 -15.04
C LYS A 444 -8.93 -17.43 -13.73
N MET A 445 -7.91 -16.81 -13.16
CA MET A 445 -7.29 -17.18 -11.88
C MET A 445 -8.06 -16.62 -10.67
N GLY A 446 -9.03 -15.74 -10.88
CA GLY A 446 -9.72 -14.98 -9.85
C GLY A 446 -10.36 -15.83 -8.76
N ASN A 447 -10.94 -16.99 -9.09
CA ASN A 447 -11.46 -17.90 -8.06
C ASN A 447 -10.35 -18.47 -7.18
N GLN A 448 -9.20 -18.83 -7.75
CA GLN A 448 -8.06 -19.35 -7.00
C GLN A 448 -7.45 -18.27 -6.09
N ILE A 449 -7.33 -17.06 -6.60
CA ILE A 449 -6.85 -15.90 -5.82
C ILE A 449 -7.83 -15.60 -4.67
N THR A 450 -9.13 -15.65 -4.94
CA THR A 450 -10.17 -15.45 -3.90
C THR A 450 -10.14 -16.53 -2.81
N GLU A 451 -9.91 -17.78 -3.17
CA GLU A 451 -9.75 -18.86 -2.17
C GLU A 451 -8.50 -18.65 -1.30
N LEU A 452 -7.40 -18.14 -1.86
CA LEU A 452 -6.23 -17.71 -1.06
C LEU A 452 -6.59 -16.55 -0.13
N ALA A 453 -7.38 -15.57 -0.59
CA ALA A 453 -7.83 -14.47 0.24
C ALA A 453 -8.74 -14.96 1.38
N LYS A 454 -9.69 -15.86 1.12
CA LYS A 454 -10.51 -16.52 2.15
C LYS A 454 -9.65 -17.26 3.17
N LYS A 455 -8.66 -18.02 2.70
CA LYS A 455 -7.73 -18.73 3.59
C LYS A 455 -6.97 -17.75 4.49
N ALA A 456 -6.50 -16.64 3.95
CA ALA A 456 -5.79 -15.61 4.70
C ALA A 456 -6.66 -14.97 5.81
N THR A 457 -7.99 -14.94 5.68
CA THR A 457 -8.88 -14.48 6.78
C THR A 457 -8.87 -15.38 8.00
N VAL A 458 -8.36 -16.61 7.87
CA VAL A 458 -8.34 -17.63 8.94
C VAL A 458 -6.91 -17.85 9.44
N ASP A 459 -5.94 -18.04 8.53
CA ASP A 459 -4.58 -18.42 8.89
C ASP A 459 -3.58 -17.23 8.89
N GLY A 460 -3.99 -16.08 8.34
CA GLY A 460 -3.17 -14.87 8.27
C GLY A 460 -1.97 -14.96 7.34
N GLU A 461 -1.88 -16.02 6.53
CA GLU A 461 -0.75 -16.22 5.63
C GLU A 461 -0.76 -15.24 4.45
N PRO A 462 0.39 -14.70 4.02
CA PRO A 462 0.46 -13.86 2.83
C PRO A 462 -0.03 -14.61 1.58
N ILE A 463 -0.72 -13.91 0.68
CA ILE A 463 -1.11 -14.46 -0.64
C ILE A 463 0.11 -14.47 -1.56
N VAL A 464 0.84 -13.35 -1.62
CA VAL A 464 2.15 -13.25 -2.29
C VAL A 464 3.24 -13.54 -1.27
N ARG A 465 4.00 -14.63 -1.47
CA ARG A 465 4.96 -15.12 -0.48
C ARG A 465 6.39 -15.02 -0.97
N HIS A 466 7.27 -14.57 -0.08
CA HIS A 466 8.71 -14.64 -0.28
C HIS A 466 9.19 -16.10 -0.37
N LEU A 467 10.16 -16.39 -1.25
CA LEU A 467 10.63 -17.77 -1.41
C LEU A 467 11.29 -18.31 -0.14
N GLU A 468 12.04 -17.49 0.63
CA GLU A 468 12.60 -17.91 1.93
C GLU A 468 11.49 -18.23 2.96
N TYR A 469 10.32 -17.56 2.85
CA TYR A 469 9.15 -17.87 3.67
C TYR A 469 8.57 -19.25 3.33
N ALA A 470 8.45 -19.55 2.03
CA ALA A 470 7.82 -20.78 1.53
C ALA A 470 8.79 -21.99 1.49
N PHE A 471 10.08 -21.74 1.28
CA PHE A 471 11.13 -22.75 1.11
C PHE A 471 12.39 -22.34 1.89
N PRO A 472 12.33 -22.40 3.23
CA PRO A 472 13.43 -21.94 4.08
C PRO A 472 14.71 -22.74 3.87
N ASN A 473 15.86 -22.07 4.04
CA ASN A 473 17.20 -22.67 3.96
C ASN A 473 17.57 -23.26 2.58
N GLN A 474 16.99 -22.78 1.51
CA GLN A 474 17.33 -23.14 0.12
C GLN A 474 18.07 -22.03 -0.64
N GLY A 475 18.56 -20.99 0.06
CA GLY A 475 19.30 -19.89 -0.54
C GLY A 475 18.43 -18.83 -1.22
N PHE A 476 17.21 -18.63 -0.71
CA PHE A 476 16.25 -17.67 -1.24
C PHE A 476 16.16 -16.37 -0.43
N GLU A 477 17.06 -16.16 0.53
CA GLU A 477 16.98 -15.05 1.47
C GLU A 477 16.89 -13.67 0.79
N SER A 478 17.56 -13.51 -0.36
CA SER A 478 17.58 -12.29 -1.16
C SER A 478 16.87 -12.46 -2.51
N CYS A 479 15.90 -13.36 -2.62
CA CYS A 479 15.18 -13.58 -3.87
C CYS A 479 13.98 -12.63 -3.96
N ASP A 480 14.14 -11.54 -4.69
CA ASP A 480 13.19 -10.44 -4.83
C ASP A 480 12.60 -10.29 -6.25
N THR A 481 12.90 -11.24 -7.15
CA THR A 481 12.52 -11.17 -8.57
C THR A 481 11.49 -12.21 -8.99
N GLN A 482 11.05 -13.04 -8.08
CA GLN A 482 10.03 -14.06 -8.26
C GLN A 482 9.33 -14.32 -6.92
N PHE A 483 8.12 -14.84 -6.96
CA PHE A 483 7.28 -15.01 -5.76
C PHE A 483 6.42 -16.26 -5.85
N MET A 484 5.93 -16.73 -4.71
CA MET A 484 4.86 -17.72 -4.66
C MET A 484 3.50 -17.03 -4.59
N LEU A 485 2.57 -17.44 -5.44
CA LEU A 485 1.14 -17.16 -5.28
C LEU A 485 0.53 -18.33 -4.47
N GLY A 486 0.29 -18.09 -3.20
CA GLY A 486 -0.06 -19.14 -2.24
C GLY A 486 1.02 -20.20 -2.11
N GLU A 487 0.62 -21.46 -2.06
CA GLU A 487 1.52 -22.61 -1.91
C GLU A 487 1.84 -23.31 -3.24
N LEU A 488 1.06 -23.01 -4.29
CA LEU A 488 1.04 -23.82 -5.50
C LEU A 488 1.79 -23.22 -6.68
N TYR A 489 1.79 -21.91 -6.86
CA TYR A 489 2.33 -21.29 -8.07
C TYR A 489 3.55 -20.43 -7.78
N LEU A 490 4.67 -20.78 -8.41
CA LEU A 490 5.84 -19.91 -8.51
C LEU A 490 5.67 -19.02 -9.74
N VAL A 491 5.74 -17.71 -9.56
CA VAL A 491 5.62 -16.71 -10.64
C VAL A 491 6.98 -16.03 -10.81
N ALA A 492 7.48 -16.04 -12.05
CA ALA A 492 8.81 -15.50 -12.38
C ALA A 492 8.70 -14.47 -13.54
N PRO A 493 8.12 -13.27 -13.30
CA PRO A 493 7.85 -12.31 -14.34
C PRO A 493 9.11 -11.71 -14.93
N MET A 494 9.01 -11.15 -16.15
CA MET A 494 10.05 -10.30 -16.71
C MET A 494 10.08 -8.96 -15.99
N LEU A 495 11.22 -8.58 -15.47
CA LEU A 495 11.48 -7.31 -14.77
C LEU A 495 12.47 -6.43 -15.53
N GLU A 496 12.96 -6.90 -16.66
CA GLU A 496 13.90 -6.23 -17.54
C GLU A 496 13.45 -6.44 -18.99
N LYS A 497 13.84 -5.52 -19.85
CA LYS A 497 13.60 -5.63 -21.28
C LYS A 497 14.31 -6.84 -21.86
N GLY A 498 13.58 -7.66 -22.62
CA GLY A 498 14.16 -8.85 -23.22
C GLY A 498 13.22 -10.05 -23.30
N PHE A 499 13.78 -11.20 -23.75
CA PHE A 499 13.03 -12.41 -24.06
C PHE A 499 13.56 -13.66 -23.38
N THR A 500 14.38 -13.53 -22.36
CA THR A 500 14.92 -14.66 -21.58
C THR A 500 14.85 -14.38 -20.09
N ARG A 501 14.63 -15.41 -19.29
CA ARG A 501 14.50 -15.29 -17.84
C ARG A 501 15.27 -16.41 -17.15
N THR A 502 16.08 -16.04 -16.16
CA THR A 502 16.68 -16.98 -15.21
C THR A 502 15.72 -17.19 -14.05
N VAL A 503 15.32 -18.43 -13.80
CA VAL A 503 14.39 -18.83 -12.74
C VAL A 503 15.07 -19.78 -11.77
N LYS A 504 14.99 -19.47 -10.48
CA LYS A 504 15.43 -20.36 -9.40
C LYS A 504 14.24 -21.21 -8.96
N LEU A 505 14.25 -22.50 -9.29
CA LEU A 505 13.19 -23.43 -8.87
C LEU A 505 13.54 -24.04 -7.51
N PRO A 506 12.66 -23.89 -6.49
CA PRO A 506 12.80 -24.61 -5.22
C PRO A 506 12.76 -26.14 -5.43
N GLU A 507 13.22 -26.89 -4.44
CA GLU A 507 13.16 -28.36 -4.47
C GLU A 507 11.73 -28.86 -4.74
N GLY A 508 11.61 -30.00 -5.43
CA GLY A 508 10.35 -30.61 -5.86
C GLY A 508 10.21 -30.67 -7.39
N ASN A 509 9.01 -30.96 -7.86
CA ASN A 509 8.68 -31.01 -9.29
C ASN A 509 7.71 -29.88 -9.65
N TRP A 510 7.93 -29.28 -10.81
CA TRP A 510 7.21 -28.08 -11.26
C TRP A 510 6.71 -28.26 -12.70
N LEU A 511 5.46 -27.91 -12.95
CA LEU A 511 4.85 -27.85 -14.28
C LEU A 511 4.78 -26.39 -14.73
N ASP A 512 5.48 -26.04 -15.82
CA ASP A 512 5.44 -24.67 -16.32
C ASP A 512 4.14 -24.33 -17.08
N ASP A 513 3.97 -23.06 -17.41
CA ASP A 513 2.82 -22.52 -18.16
C ASP A 513 2.64 -23.14 -19.56
N LEU A 514 3.67 -23.79 -20.11
CA LEU A 514 3.64 -24.49 -21.39
C LEU A 514 3.39 -25.99 -21.26
N GLY A 515 3.19 -26.51 -20.03
CA GLY A 515 2.94 -27.92 -19.77
C GLY A 515 4.21 -28.79 -19.69
N LYS A 516 5.39 -28.18 -19.60
CA LYS A 516 6.67 -28.89 -19.43
C LYS A 516 6.99 -29.09 -17.95
N THR A 517 7.38 -30.31 -17.57
CA THR A 517 7.83 -30.62 -16.21
C THR A 517 9.31 -30.32 -16.01
N HIS A 518 9.63 -29.74 -14.87
CA HIS A 518 10.99 -29.40 -14.43
C HIS A 518 11.24 -29.99 -13.04
N SER A 519 12.41 -30.60 -12.84
CA SER A 519 12.90 -30.88 -11.48
C SER A 519 13.40 -29.58 -10.86
N GLY A 520 13.03 -29.32 -9.61
CA GLY A 520 13.50 -28.19 -8.82
C GLY A 520 14.91 -28.40 -8.21
N GLY A 521 15.25 -27.55 -7.22
CA GLY A 521 16.57 -27.51 -6.58
C GLY A 521 17.66 -26.94 -7.50
N LYS A 522 17.30 -26.19 -8.54
CA LYS A 522 18.24 -25.65 -9.54
C LYS A 522 17.75 -24.35 -10.18
N THR A 523 18.69 -23.70 -10.83
CA THR A 523 18.42 -22.54 -11.69
C THR A 523 18.26 -22.99 -13.13
N ILE A 524 17.25 -22.47 -13.84
CA ILE A 524 17.00 -22.71 -15.26
C ILE A 524 16.90 -21.39 -16.02
N ASN A 525 17.25 -21.41 -17.29
CA ASN A 525 17.03 -20.34 -18.24
C ASN A 525 15.88 -20.73 -19.17
N ILE A 526 14.94 -19.83 -19.39
CA ILE A 526 13.77 -20.04 -20.22
C ILE A 526 13.58 -18.89 -21.21
N ASP A 527 13.01 -19.19 -22.36
CA ASP A 527 12.58 -18.18 -23.32
C ASP A 527 11.23 -17.60 -22.88
N VAL A 528 11.12 -16.27 -22.92
CA VAL A 528 9.93 -15.53 -22.51
C VAL A 528 9.56 -14.53 -23.60
N PRO A 529 8.98 -14.97 -24.72
CA PRO A 529 8.45 -14.07 -25.73
C PRO A 529 7.45 -13.09 -25.12
N LEU A 530 7.17 -11.99 -25.79
CA LEU A 530 6.41 -10.88 -25.23
C LEU A 530 5.03 -11.30 -24.68
N ASN A 531 4.37 -12.26 -25.30
CA ASN A 531 3.07 -12.77 -24.88
C ASN A 531 3.10 -13.84 -23.78
N ARG A 532 4.27 -14.09 -23.16
CA ARG A 532 4.40 -15.10 -22.11
C ARG A 532 4.65 -14.47 -20.74
N LEU A 533 3.83 -14.84 -19.73
CA LEU A 533 4.14 -14.70 -18.31
C LEU A 533 4.57 -16.07 -17.79
N PRO A 534 5.83 -16.29 -17.39
CA PRO A 534 6.24 -17.58 -16.85
C PRO A 534 5.71 -17.80 -15.43
N TYR A 535 5.04 -18.91 -15.22
CA TYR A 535 4.67 -19.40 -13.90
C TYR A 535 4.76 -20.93 -13.87
N PHE A 536 4.93 -21.48 -12.69
CA PHE A 536 5.17 -22.90 -12.48
C PHE A 536 4.23 -23.41 -11.39
N LYS A 537 3.47 -24.44 -11.69
CA LYS A 537 2.64 -25.14 -10.71
C LYS A 537 3.46 -26.21 -10.01
N LYS A 538 3.49 -26.19 -8.69
CA LYS A 538 4.10 -27.25 -7.88
C LYS A 538 3.32 -28.54 -8.10
N LEU A 539 4.04 -29.62 -8.42
CA LEU A 539 3.49 -30.98 -8.47
C LEU A 539 3.72 -31.67 -7.12
N ASN A 540 2.84 -32.57 -6.76
CA ASN A 540 2.91 -33.37 -5.52
C ASN A 540 4.05 -34.36 -5.57
#